data_26c4c038003e26dc57fa43bbbfc89121
#
_entry.id   26c4c038003e26dc57fa43bbbfc89121
#
_cell.length_a   1.000
_cell.length_b   1.000
_cell.length_c   1.000
_cell.angle_alpha   90.00
_cell.angle_beta   90.00
_cell.angle_gamma   90.00
#
_symmetry.space_group_name_H-M   'P 1'
#
loop_
_entity.id
_entity.type
_entity.pdbx_description
1 polymer ?
#
loop_
_entity_poly.entity_id
_entity_poly.type
_entity_poly.pdbx_seq_one_letter_code
_entity_poly.pdbx_strand_id
1 'polypeptide(L)'
;MFESHPDDGSDSDEPSDEEGEEEVTFTDVAEALSTESDETFSLPPHLRLRCAAHTLNLISKNDLEKWLTSNNDCKALYRSALAKCAALWTKTSRSTVASEQVEDVLKRKLIVPTATRWNSTHNALSLITEIPIRDLNTIFSRLSVKGFTEREYQFLKDYCAVSKPLAAALDILQGEDDCYYGTLLPTLEILMSKLLALKDGLSQMTAGMPGAIVQAIKDRFASVLDSKDALMAAATMPKFKLRWLRDEKRRDAVKTMLISECRARIPEEPLMRQAVQSPATSSHNDFF
;
A
#
# COMPACT_ATOMS: atom_id res chain seq x y z
N MET A 1 0.95 8.66 82.48
CA MET A 1 2.41 8.76 82.41
C MET A 1 2.83 8.14 81.07
N PHE A 2 3.35 9.05 80.23
CA PHE A 2 4.12 8.86 79.02
C PHE A 2 3.35 8.28 77.82
N GLU A 3 3.00 9.13 76.87
CA GLU A 3 3.74 9.71 75.75
C GLU A 3 3.85 8.74 74.59
N SER A 4 3.07 9.04 73.52
CA SER A 4 3.42 9.82 72.31
C SER A 4 4.49 9.13 71.48
N HIS A 5 4.31 8.85 70.28
CA HIS A 5 4.35 9.70 69.12
C HIS A 5 4.07 8.96 67.83
N PRO A 6 3.81 9.70 66.82
CA PRO A 6 3.21 9.23 65.58
C PRO A 6 4.26 8.97 64.51
N ASP A 7 3.73 8.73 63.31
CA ASP A 7 4.49 8.87 62.07
C ASP A 7 5.09 7.56 61.54
N ASP A 8 4.75 7.22 60.34
CA ASP A 8 5.34 7.85 59.20
C ASP A 8 4.55 7.52 57.92
N GLY A 9 4.26 8.50 57.18
CA GLY A 9 3.68 8.38 55.86
C GLY A 9 4.69 7.76 54.89
N SER A 10 4.35 6.69 54.26
CA SER A 10 5.04 6.26 53.05
C SER A 10 4.30 6.80 51.85
N ASP A 11 4.83 7.90 51.39
CA ASP A 11 4.66 8.51 50.09
C ASP A 11 5.02 7.45 49.04
N SER A 12 4.03 6.92 48.36
CA SER A 12 4.24 6.09 47.17
C SER A 12 4.18 7.01 45.98
N ASP A 13 5.31 7.62 45.65
CA ASP A 13 5.56 8.20 44.35
C ASP A 13 5.48 7.09 43.29
N GLU A 14 4.32 6.96 42.64
CA GLU A 14 4.23 6.31 41.34
C GLU A 14 4.84 7.25 40.32
N PRO A 15 5.88 6.85 39.58
CA PRO A 15 6.29 7.60 38.41
C PRO A 15 5.23 7.42 37.33
N SER A 16 4.55 8.48 37.01
CA SER A 16 3.75 8.63 35.80
C SER A 16 4.69 8.67 34.61
N ASP A 17 5.00 7.51 34.05
CA ASP A 17 5.59 7.39 32.73
C ASP A 17 4.52 7.78 31.67
N GLU A 18 4.25 9.06 31.57
CA GLU A 18 3.75 9.66 30.33
C GLU A 18 4.92 9.66 29.33
N GLU A 19 5.25 8.51 28.75
CA GLU A 19 5.98 8.49 27.50
C GLU A 19 5.04 9.08 26.45
N GLY A 20 5.20 10.38 26.22
CA GLY A 20 4.57 11.06 25.09
C GLY A 20 4.96 10.31 23.83
N GLU A 21 3.98 9.70 23.17
CA GLU A 21 4.14 9.21 21.81
C GLU A 21 4.55 10.42 20.95
N GLU A 22 5.84 10.56 20.68
CA GLU A 22 6.33 11.49 19.69
C GLU A 22 5.65 11.12 18.36
N GLU A 23 4.68 11.92 17.98
CA GLU A 23 4.05 11.84 16.67
C GLU A 23 5.13 12.09 15.62
N VAL A 24 5.63 11.02 15.01
CA VAL A 24 6.62 11.10 13.93
C VAL A 24 5.95 11.78 12.74
N THR A 25 6.07 13.08 12.66
CA THR A 25 5.67 13.89 11.52
C THR A 25 6.64 13.61 10.37
N PHE A 26 6.16 12.87 9.37
CA PHE A 26 6.92 12.66 8.14
C PHE A 26 6.87 13.95 7.31
N THR A 27 7.96 14.67 7.29
CA THR A 27 8.15 15.80 6.38
C THR A 27 8.52 15.26 4.99
N ASP A 28 7.88 15.77 3.94
CA ASP A 28 8.28 15.47 2.56
C ASP A 28 9.73 15.94 2.38
N VAL A 29 10.62 15.05 1.95
CA VAL A 29 12.05 15.36 1.74
C VAL A 29 12.23 16.54 0.79
N ALA A 30 11.34 16.70 -0.20
CA ALA A 30 11.36 17.86 -1.10
C ALA A 30 10.97 19.16 -0.37
N GLU A 31 10.09 19.10 0.63
CA GLU A 31 9.71 20.23 1.48
C GLU A 31 10.83 20.56 2.48
N ALA A 32 11.46 19.56 3.08
CA ALA A 32 12.61 19.74 3.97
C ALA A 32 13.82 20.32 3.26
N LEU A 33 14.06 19.93 2.00
CA LEU A 33 15.17 20.46 1.17
C LEU A 33 14.85 21.82 0.54
N SER A 34 13.58 22.24 0.48
CA SER A 34 13.20 23.54 -0.09
C SER A 34 13.25 24.69 0.94
N THR A 35 13.41 24.40 2.22
CA THR A 35 13.50 25.40 3.29
C THR A 35 14.90 25.99 3.45
N GLU A 36 15.94 25.41 2.82
CA GLU A 36 17.27 26.02 2.76
C GLU A 36 17.45 26.70 1.40
N SER A 37 17.52 28.02 1.45
CA SER A 37 17.69 28.94 0.35
C SER A 37 19.00 28.73 -0.40
N ASP A 38 18.99 27.79 -1.35
CA ASP A 38 19.97 27.80 -2.43
C ASP A 38 19.27 27.49 -3.77
N GLU A 39 19.06 28.53 -4.58
CA GLU A 39 18.40 28.49 -5.89
C GLU A 39 19.07 27.59 -6.92
N THR A 40 20.16 26.91 -6.54
CA THR A 40 21.01 26.14 -7.46
C THR A 40 20.72 24.63 -7.49
N PHE A 41 19.92 24.07 -6.57
CA PHE A 41 19.65 22.62 -6.54
C PHE A 41 18.17 22.29 -6.69
N SER A 42 17.55 22.77 -7.77
CA SER A 42 16.20 22.32 -8.15
C SER A 42 16.31 21.00 -8.90
N LEU A 43 15.95 19.88 -8.26
CA LEU A 43 15.77 18.62 -8.98
C LEU A 43 14.77 18.82 -10.13
N PRO A 44 15.09 18.37 -11.34
CA PRO A 44 14.18 18.42 -12.46
C PRO A 44 12.81 17.80 -12.06
N PRO A 45 11.69 18.34 -12.57
CA PRO A 45 10.33 17.88 -12.16
C PRO A 45 10.12 16.37 -12.28
N HIS A 46 10.79 15.71 -13.23
CA HIS A 46 10.73 14.27 -13.43
C HIS A 46 11.48 13.45 -12.36
N LEU A 47 12.37 14.06 -11.59
CA LEU A 47 13.07 13.41 -10.46
C LEU A 47 12.33 13.59 -9.12
N ARG A 48 11.27 14.39 -9.08
CA ARG A 48 10.41 14.58 -7.89
C ARG A 48 9.33 13.50 -7.76
N LEU A 49 9.66 12.26 -8.07
CA LEU A 49 8.73 11.16 -7.91
C LEU A 49 8.64 10.78 -6.43
N ARG A 50 7.48 10.99 -5.84
CA ARG A 50 7.16 10.50 -4.49
C ARG A 50 7.25 8.97 -4.49
N CYS A 51 7.78 8.40 -3.40
CA CYS A 51 7.79 6.95 -3.24
C CYS A 51 6.35 6.41 -3.30
N ALA A 52 6.08 5.58 -4.30
CA ALA A 52 4.75 5.03 -4.53
C ALA A 52 4.27 4.14 -3.37
N ALA A 53 5.18 3.36 -2.80
CA ALA A 53 4.87 2.53 -1.63
C ALA A 53 4.51 3.38 -0.41
N HIS A 54 5.25 4.49 -0.16
CA HIS A 54 4.90 5.44 0.90
C HIS A 54 3.53 6.07 0.64
N THR A 55 3.24 6.50 -0.58
CA THR A 55 1.93 7.08 -0.94
C THR A 55 0.79 6.10 -0.72
N LEU A 56 0.95 4.81 -1.08
CA LEU A 56 -0.04 3.77 -0.77
C LEU A 56 -0.17 3.52 0.74
N ASN A 57 0.92 3.58 1.48
CA ASN A 57 0.89 3.46 2.93
C ASN A 57 0.12 4.63 3.59
N LEU A 58 0.24 5.84 3.06
CA LEU A 58 -0.58 6.98 3.50
C LEU A 58 -2.07 6.78 3.20
N ILE A 59 -2.42 6.20 2.06
CA ILE A 59 -3.83 5.84 1.75
C ILE A 59 -4.36 4.87 2.79
N SER A 60 -3.56 3.85 3.13
CA SER A 60 -3.95 2.81 4.10
C SER A 60 -4.10 3.34 5.53
N LYS A 61 -3.22 4.22 5.96
CA LYS A 61 -3.22 4.78 7.32
C LYS A 61 -4.16 5.97 7.44
N ASN A 62 -4.03 6.97 6.58
CA ASN A 62 -4.67 8.26 6.76
C ASN A 62 -6.03 8.34 6.06
N ASP A 63 -6.07 8.04 4.76
CA ASP A 63 -7.31 8.27 3.99
C ASP A 63 -8.38 7.25 4.34
N LEU A 64 -8.00 5.98 4.50
CA LEU A 64 -8.92 4.94 4.93
C LEU A 64 -9.41 5.16 6.37
N GLU A 65 -8.52 5.53 7.29
CA GLU A 65 -8.91 5.85 8.66
C GLU A 65 -9.81 7.07 8.73
N LYS A 66 -9.52 8.11 7.96
CA LYS A 66 -10.40 9.29 7.83
C LYS A 66 -11.79 8.89 7.37
N TRP A 67 -11.91 8.02 6.38
CA TRP A 67 -13.20 7.49 5.93
C TRP A 67 -13.90 6.68 7.01
N LEU A 68 -13.20 5.75 7.67
CA LEU A 68 -13.74 4.91 8.76
C LEU A 68 -14.25 5.75 9.95
N THR A 69 -13.63 6.89 10.20
CA THR A 69 -13.98 7.78 11.31
C THR A 69 -14.99 8.87 10.94
N SER A 70 -15.33 9.03 9.67
CA SER A 70 -16.33 10.00 9.20
C SER A 70 -17.78 9.60 9.56
N ASN A 71 -18.05 8.30 9.70
CA ASN A 71 -19.35 7.77 10.10
C ASN A 71 -19.27 7.24 11.53
N ASN A 72 -20.15 7.70 12.42
CA ASN A 72 -20.13 7.33 13.85
C ASN A 72 -20.26 5.84 14.10
N ASP A 73 -21.12 5.14 13.34
CA ASP A 73 -21.34 3.70 13.52
C ASP A 73 -20.10 2.90 13.09
N CYS A 74 -19.51 3.27 11.96
CA CYS A 74 -18.29 2.66 11.46
C CYS A 74 -17.11 2.94 12.40
N LYS A 75 -16.98 4.18 12.88
CA LYS A 75 -15.96 4.61 13.84
C LYS A 75 -16.03 3.82 15.15
N ALA A 76 -17.22 3.63 15.70
CA ALA A 76 -17.39 2.88 16.96
C ALA A 76 -16.96 1.42 16.79
N LEU A 77 -17.36 0.76 15.69
CA LEU A 77 -16.95 -0.61 15.41
C LEU A 77 -15.48 -0.75 15.13
N TYR A 78 -14.92 0.15 14.32
CA TYR A 78 -13.49 0.20 14.00
C TYR A 78 -12.64 0.29 15.27
N ARG A 79 -12.92 1.30 16.11
CA ARG A 79 -12.18 1.51 17.36
C ARG A 79 -12.34 0.35 18.32
N SER A 80 -13.56 -0.15 18.52
CA SER A 80 -13.82 -1.26 19.44
C SER A 80 -13.14 -2.55 18.97
N ALA A 81 -13.23 -2.89 17.68
CA ALA A 81 -12.64 -4.09 17.15
C ALA A 81 -11.11 -4.05 17.22
N LEU A 82 -10.48 -2.93 16.82
CA LEU A 82 -9.02 -2.78 16.90
C LEU A 82 -8.51 -2.76 18.35
N ALA A 83 -9.21 -2.11 19.28
CA ALA A 83 -8.84 -2.12 20.68
C ALA A 83 -8.82 -3.54 21.26
N LYS A 84 -9.77 -4.40 20.88
CA LYS A 84 -9.79 -5.81 21.28
C LYS A 84 -8.63 -6.60 20.68
N CYS A 85 -8.31 -6.37 19.40
CA CYS A 85 -7.13 -6.97 18.77
C CYS A 85 -5.86 -6.53 19.50
N ALA A 86 -5.70 -5.23 19.76
CA ALA A 86 -4.56 -4.68 20.48
C ALA A 86 -4.42 -5.26 21.90
N ALA A 87 -5.52 -5.39 22.64
CA ALA A 87 -5.51 -6.02 23.96
C ALA A 87 -5.08 -7.49 23.90
N LEU A 88 -5.53 -8.24 22.90
CA LEU A 88 -5.12 -9.62 22.67
C LEU A 88 -3.62 -9.69 22.38
N TRP A 89 -3.12 -8.92 21.45
CA TRP A 89 -1.70 -8.87 21.07
C TRP A 89 -0.81 -8.45 22.25
N THR A 90 -1.21 -7.41 22.99
CA THR A 90 -0.47 -6.93 24.16
C THR A 90 -0.39 -8.02 25.25
N LYS A 91 -1.49 -8.72 25.53
CA LYS A 91 -1.46 -9.81 26.52
C LYS A 91 -0.57 -10.97 26.10
N THR A 92 -0.67 -11.38 24.84
CA THR A 92 0.12 -12.52 24.33
C THR A 92 1.60 -12.19 24.14
N SER A 93 1.95 -10.94 23.86
CA SER A 93 3.36 -10.51 23.74
C SER A 93 4.04 -10.33 25.09
N ARG A 94 3.28 -9.99 26.15
CA ARG A 94 3.84 -9.72 27.48
C ARG A 94 3.81 -10.93 28.44
N SER A 95 3.10 -12.01 28.11
CA SER A 95 2.93 -13.17 28.98
C SER A 95 3.08 -14.47 28.20
N THR A 96 4.06 -15.29 28.57
CA THR A 96 4.25 -16.65 28.05
C THR A 96 3.04 -17.54 28.33
N VAL A 97 2.46 -17.44 29.54
CA VAL A 97 1.25 -18.17 29.91
C VAL A 97 0.08 -17.79 29.02
N ALA A 98 -0.10 -16.50 28.72
CA ALA A 98 -1.15 -16.06 27.79
C ALA A 98 -0.91 -16.58 26.36
N SER A 99 0.34 -16.60 25.92
CA SER A 99 0.71 -17.15 24.61
C SER A 99 0.44 -18.65 24.53
N GLU A 100 0.76 -19.42 25.58
CA GLU A 100 0.49 -20.86 25.68
C GLU A 100 -1.02 -21.14 25.67
N GLN A 101 -1.83 -20.36 26.40
CA GLN A 101 -3.29 -20.50 26.40
C GLN A 101 -3.90 -20.27 25.00
N VAL A 102 -3.33 -19.36 24.21
CA VAL A 102 -3.74 -19.13 22.82
C VAL A 102 -3.30 -20.31 21.95
N GLU A 103 -2.07 -20.77 22.10
CA GLU A 103 -1.52 -21.89 21.34
C GLU A 103 -2.29 -23.19 21.62
N ASP A 104 -2.76 -23.39 22.83
CA ASP A 104 -3.61 -24.53 23.20
C ASP A 104 -4.91 -24.58 22.41
N VAL A 105 -5.53 -23.42 22.13
CA VAL A 105 -6.78 -23.33 21.37
C VAL A 105 -6.51 -23.37 19.87
N LEU A 106 -5.54 -22.58 19.39
CA LEU A 106 -5.30 -22.38 17.96
C LEU A 106 -4.31 -23.37 17.35
N LYS A 107 -3.52 -24.08 18.18
CA LYS A 107 -2.38 -24.92 17.78
C LYS A 107 -1.32 -24.15 16.98
N ARG A 108 -1.32 -22.83 17.08
CA ARG A 108 -0.36 -21.89 16.47
C ARG A 108 -0.24 -20.61 17.30
N LYS A 109 0.88 -19.91 17.16
CA LYS A 109 1.07 -18.59 17.78
C LYS A 109 0.36 -17.50 16.97
N LEU A 110 -0.05 -16.46 17.67
CA LEU A 110 -0.56 -15.25 16.99
C LEU A 110 0.61 -14.41 16.45
N ILE A 111 0.38 -13.80 15.30
CA ILE A 111 1.26 -12.75 14.77
C ILE A 111 0.90 -11.45 15.50
N VAL A 112 1.90 -10.86 16.15
CA VAL A 112 1.78 -9.53 16.76
C VAL A 112 2.29 -8.50 15.74
N PRO A 113 1.51 -7.47 15.40
CA PRO A 113 1.92 -6.48 14.42
C PRO A 113 3.10 -5.65 14.93
N THR A 114 3.99 -5.27 14.01
CA THR A 114 5.03 -4.28 14.26
C THR A 114 4.54 -2.90 13.84
N ALA A 115 4.91 -1.85 14.58
CA ALA A 115 4.42 -0.49 14.36
C ALA A 115 4.88 0.13 13.02
N THR A 116 5.98 -0.37 12.47
CA THR A 116 6.69 0.27 11.35
C THR A 116 6.01 0.13 9.98
N ARG A 117 5.22 -0.94 9.76
CA ARG A 117 4.63 -1.22 8.42
C ARG A 117 3.16 -1.58 8.54
N TRP A 118 2.32 -0.90 7.76
CA TRP A 118 0.88 -1.18 7.71
C TRP A 118 0.56 -2.64 7.33
N ASN A 119 1.32 -3.26 6.42
CA ASN A 119 1.15 -4.67 6.05
C ASN A 119 1.26 -5.62 7.25
N SER A 120 2.10 -5.30 8.24
CA SER A 120 2.20 -6.10 9.47
C SER A 120 0.88 -6.13 10.24
N THR A 121 0.21 -4.97 10.35
CA THR A 121 -1.11 -4.88 10.98
C THR A 121 -2.17 -5.63 10.17
N HIS A 122 -2.16 -5.47 8.83
CA HIS A 122 -3.07 -6.21 7.95
C HIS A 122 -2.91 -7.73 8.11
N ASN A 123 -1.67 -8.24 8.10
CA ASN A 123 -1.40 -9.66 8.23
C ASN A 123 -1.85 -10.21 9.59
N ALA A 124 -1.62 -9.45 10.68
CA ALA A 124 -2.08 -9.84 12.01
C ALA A 124 -3.61 -9.85 12.12
N LEU A 125 -4.30 -8.87 11.52
CA LEU A 125 -5.77 -8.83 11.48
C LEU A 125 -6.34 -9.95 10.59
N SER A 126 -5.73 -10.23 9.44
CA SER A 126 -6.16 -11.31 8.55
C SER A 126 -6.12 -12.65 9.27
N LEU A 127 -5.07 -12.91 10.04
CA LEU A 127 -4.96 -14.11 10.85
C LEU A 127 -6.08 -14.23 11.88
N ILE A 128 -6.48 -13.12 12.51
CA ILE A 128 -7.62 -13.10 13.45
C ILE A 128 -8.92 -13.44 12.73
N THR A 129 -9.13 -12.92 11.52
CA THR A 129 -10.37 -13.16 10.76
C THR A 129 -10.48 -14.58 10.18
N GLU A 130 -9.39 -15.34 10.15
CA GLU A 130 -9.38 -16.76 9.79
C GLU A 130 -9.83 -17.67 10.94
N ILE A 131 -9.75 -17.19 12.17
CA ILE A 131 -10.11 -17.95 13.37
C ILE A 131 -11.64 -17.86 13.58
N PRO A 132 -12.35 -18.96 13.78
CA PRO A 132 -13.78 -18.91 14.09
C PRO A 132 -14.07 -18.03 15.32
N ILE A 133 -15.11 -17.21 15.26
CA ILE A 133 -15.45 -16.28 16.35
C ILE A 133 -15.64 -16.99 17.70
N ARG A 134 -16.13 -18.24 17.69
CA ARG A 134 -16.28 -19.05 18.89
C ARG A 134 -14.94 -19.32 19.56
N ASP A 135 -13.93 -19.67 18.79
CA ASP A 135 -12.60 -20.00 19.31
C ASP A 135 -11.87 -18.72 19.77
N LEU A 136 -12.05 -17.60 19.04
CA LEU A 136 -11.61 -16.28 19.48
C LEU A 136 -12.24 -15.89 20.81
N ASN A 137 -13.56 -16.03 20.97
CA ASN A 137 -14.24 -15.66 22.21
C ASN A 137 -13.87 -16.59 23.36
N THR A 138 -13.51 -17.85 23.09
CA THR A 138 -12.93 -18.76 24.09
C THR A 138 -11.57 -18.23 24.57
N ILE A 139 -10.71 -17.80 23.66
CA ILE A 139 -9.42 -17.19 23.98
C ILE A 139 -9.61 -15.92 24.80
N PHE A 140 -10.46 -15.01 24.34
CA PHE A 140 -10.76 -13.77 25.05
C PHE A 140 -11.25 -14.03 26.48
N SER A 141 -12.12 -15.02 26.67
CA SER A 141 -12.61 -15.43 27.99
C SER A 141 -11.47 -15.94 28.88
N ARG A 142 -10.61 -16.84 28.36
CA ARG A 142 -9.44 -17.36 29.12
C ARG A 142 -8.47 -16.24 29.52
N LEU A 143 -8.27 -15.27 28.64
CA LEU A 143 -7.40 -14.14 28.90
C LEU A 143 -8.06 -12.99 29.68
N SER A 144 -9.32 -13.13 30.10
CA SER A 144 -10.10 -12.06 30.75
C SER A 144 -10.08 -10.76 29.93
N VAL A 145 -10.24 -10.88 28.61
CA VAL A 145 -10.39 -9.76 27.68
C VAL A 145 -11.80 -9.79 27.08
N LYS A 146 -12.36 -8.62 26.76
CA LYS A 146 -13.69 -8.53 26.17
C LYS A 146 -13.70 -9.14 24.76
N GLY A 147 -14.57 -10.12 24.52
CA GLY A 147 -14.71 -10.80 23.23
C GLY A 147 -15.35 -9.97 22.14
N PHE A 148 -15.29 -10.47 20.89
CA PHE A 148 -15.94 -9.87 19.75
C PHE A 148 -17.46 -10.10 19.76
N THR A 149 -18.20 -9.08 19.32
CA THR A 149 -19.57 -9.25 18.82
C THR A 149 -19.55 -9.72 17.38
N GLU A 150 -20.64 -10.32 16.89
CA GLU A 150 -20.76 -10.72 15.47
C GLU A 150 -20.57 -9.53 14.51
N ARG A 151 -21.08 -8.34 14.88
CA ARG A 151 -20.93 -7.12 14.06
C ARG A 151 -19.49 -6.67 13.95
N GLU A 152 -18.73 -6.70 15.05
CA GLU A 152 -17.30 -6.35 15.05
C GLU A 152 -16.48 -7.35 14.27
N TYR A 153 -16.80 -8.64 14.42
CA TYR A 153 -16.08 -9.68 13.69
C TYR A 153 -16.38 -9.63 12.18
N GLN A 154 -17.63 -9.37 11.79
CA GLN A 154 -17.98 -9.17 10.38
C GLN A 154 -17.29 -7.92 9.82
N PHE A 155 -17.27 -6.82 10.58
CA PHE A 155 -16.53 -5.61 10.21
C PHE A 155 -15.04 -5.89 9.95
N LEU A 156 -14.38 -6.67 10.82
CA LEU A 156 -12.97 -7.04 10.62
C LEU A 156 -12.77 -7.88 9.36
N LYS A 157 -13.68 -8.81 9.07
CA LYS A 157 -13.63 -9.59 7.83
C LYS A 157 -13.72 -8.70 6.59
N ASP A 158 -14.67 -7.78 6.57
CA ASP A 158 -14.86 -6.84 5.47
C ASP A 158 -13.62 -5.94 5.32
N TYR A 159 -13.12 -5.41 6.44
CA TYR A 159 -11.90 -4.60 6.47
C TYR A 159 -10.70 -5.35 5.89
N CYS A 160 -10.47 -6.60 6.31
CA CYS A 160 -9.39 -7.42 5.78
C CYS A 160 -9.59 -7.77 4.30
N ALA A 161 -10.82 -8.04 3.86
CA ALA A 161 -11.12 -8.31 2.46
C ALA A 161 -10.80 -7.11 1.56
N VAL A 162 -11.17 -5.89 1.99
CA VAL A 162 -10.88 -4.65 1.25
C VAL A 162 -9.40 -4.28 1.30
N SER A 163 -8.74 -4.48 2.43
CA SER A 163 -7.33 -4.14 2.57
C SER A 163 -6.36 -5.15 1.94
N LYS A 164 -6.80 -6.37 1.66
CA LYS A 164 -5.95 -7.42 1.03
C LYS A 164 -5.36 -7.00 -0.33
N PRO A 165 -6.13 -6.46 -1.31
CA PRO A 165 -5.55 -5.98 -2.56
C PRO A 165 -4.53 -4.85 -2.35
N LEU A 166 -4.76 -3.99 -1.36
CA LEU A 166 -3.87 -2.87 -1.04
C LEU A 166 -2.55 -3.37 -0.43
N ALA A 167 -2.60 -4.36 0.47
CA ALA A 167 -1.41 -5.02 1.01
C ALA A 167 -0.59 -5.67 -0.10
N ALA A 168 -1.22 -6.39 -1.02
CA ALA A 168 -0.55 -7.01 -2.16
C ALA A 168 0.11 -5.97 -3.10
N ALA A 169 -0.54 -4.82 -3.31
CA ALA A 169 0.03 -3.74 -4.11
C ALA A 169 1.24 -3.10 -3.42
N LEU A 170 1.19 -2.94 -2.09
CA LEU A 170 2.32 -2.48 -1.29
C LEU A 170 3.50 -3.45 -1.39
N ASP A 171 3.28 -4.75 -1.26
CA ASP A 171 4.35 -5.75 -1.38
C ASP A 171 5.02 -5.70 -2.77
N ILE A 172 4.23 -5.52 -3.84
CA ILE A 172 4.77 -5.38 -5.20
C ILE A 172 5.64 -4.11 -5.33
N LEU A 173 5.19 -2.98 -4.77
CA LEU A 173 5.87 -1.70 -4.92
C LEU A 173 6.98 -1.45 -3.88
N GLN A 174 7.11 -2.31 -2.88
CA GLN A 174 8.21 -2.33 -1.91
C GLN A 174 9.31 -3.33 -2.25
N GLY A 175 9.09 -4.20 -3.25
CA GLY A 175 10.07 -5.20 -3.69
C GLY A 175 11.34 -4.54 -4.22
N GLU A 176 12.49 -5.03 -3.79
CA GLU A 176 13.80 -4.50 -4.20
C GLU A 176 14.18 -4.97 -5.60
N ASP A 177 13.86 -6.22 -5.95
CA ASP A 177 14.35 -6.87 -7.16
C ASP A 177 13.52 -6.55 -8.43
N ASP A 178 12.21 -6.34 -8.31
CA ASP A 178 11.27 -6.23 -9.45
C ASP A 178 10.47 -4.92 -9.47
N CYS A 179 10.83 -3.92 -8.68
CA CYS A 179 10.12 -2.66 -8.60
C CYS A 179 10.69 -1.62 -9.59
N TYR A 180 10.22 -1.69 -10.82
CA TYR A 180 10.53 -0.71 -11.85
C TYR A 180 9.40 0.32 -11.97
N TYR A 181 9.71 1.52 -12.50
CA TYR A 181 8.69 2.56 -12.72
C TYR A 181 7.52 2.07 -13.58
N GLY A 182 7.78 1.23 -14.57
CA GLY A 182 6.75 0.59 -15.39
C GLY A 182 5.83 -0.39 -14.64
N THR A 183 6.16 -0.78 -13.40
CA THR A 183 5.31 -1.63 -12.56
C THR A 183 4.18 -0.83 -11.91
N LEU A 184 4.35 0.49 -11.73
CA LEU A 184 3.46 1.34 -10.96
C LEU A 184 2.05 1.40 -11.54
N LEU A 185 1.89 1.86 -12.78
CA LEU A 185 0.55 2.01 -13.40
C LEU A 185 -0.23 0.69 -13.48
N PRO A 186 0.35 -0.43 -13.95
CA PRO A 186 -0.35 -1.71 -13.94
C PRO A 186 -0.80 -2.14 -12.54
N THR A 187 0.00 -1.89 -11.52
CA THR A 187 -0.34 -2.21 -10.13
C THR A 187 -1.51 -1.38 -9.64
N LEU A 188 -1.51 -0.05 -9.88
CA LEU A 188 -2.60 0.84 -9.48
C LEU A 188 -3.91 0.51 -10.20
N GLU A 189 -3.90 0.26 -11.49
CA GLU A 189 -5.09 -0.08 -12.29
C GLU A 189 -5.70 -1.42 -11.85
N ILE A 190 -4.86 -2.43 -11.61
CA ILE A 190 -5.32 -3.72 -11.12
C ILE A 190 -5.86 -3.60 -9.69
N LEU A 191 -5.21 -2.81 -8.83
CA LEU A 191 -5.66 -2.54 -7.47
C LEU A 191 -7.04 -1.91 -7.48
N MET A 192 -7.24 -0.81 -8.21
CA MET A 192 -8.53 -0.12 -8.33
C MET A 192 -9.63 -1.06 -8.85
N SER A 193 -9.30 -1.87 -9.87
CA SER A 193 -10.25 -2.85 -10.40
C SER A 193 -10.64 -3.93 -9.41
N LYS A 194 -9.68 -4.46 -8.64
CA LYS A 194 -9.97 -5.46 -7.60
C LYS A 194 -10.80 -4.88 -6.46
N LEU A 195 -10.52 -3.65 -6.05
CA LEU A 195 -11.29 -2.96 -5.02
C LEU A 195 -12.76 -2.77 -5.45
N LEU A 196 -12.99 -2.27 -6.67
CA LEU A 196 -14.35 -2.07 -7.17
C LEU A 196 -15.15 -3.37 -7.31
N ALA A 197 -14.48 -4.48 -7.60
CA ALA A 197 -15.12 -5.79 -7.68
C ALA A 197 -15.58 -6.37 -6.33
N LEU A 198 -15.06 -5.83 -5.21
CA LEU A 198 -15.44 -6.31 -3.86
C LEU A 198 -16.76 -5.71 -3.35
N LYS A 199 -17.25 -4.63 -3.96
CA LYS A 199 -18.36 -3.82 -3.43
C LYS A 199 -19.62 -4.64 -3.10
N ASP A 200 -19.98 -5.59 -3.96
CA ASP A 200 -21.22 -6.36 -3.83
C ASP A 200 -21.16 -7.46 -2.77
N GLY A 201 -19.96 -7.79 -2.27
CA GLY A 201 -19.74 -8.81 -1.23
C GLY A 201 -19.61 -8.27 0.19
N LEU A 202 -19.67 -6.95 0.37
CA LEU A 202 -19.44 -6.30 1.66
C LEU A 202 -20.75 -5.97 2.37
N SER A 203 -20.70 -5.86 3.70
CA SER A 203 -21.82 -5.34 4.47
C SER A 203 -22.14 -3.89 4.10
N GLN A 204 -23.38 -3.46 4.28
CA GLN A 204 -23.81 -2.10 3.97
C GLN A 204 -22.91 -1.03 4.60
N MET A 205 -22.37 -1.32 5.77
CA MET A 205 -21.52 -0.40 6.52
C MET A 205 -20.16 -0.18 5.88
N THR A 206 -19.60 -1.20 5.23
CA THR A 206 -18.26 -1.21 4.64
C THR A 206 -18.27 -1.09 3.12
N ALA A 207 -19.44 -1.15 2.47
CA ALA A 207 -19.61 -1.12 1.02
C ALA A 207 -19.00 0.14 0.36
N GLY A 208 -18.87 1.25 1.09
CA GLY A 208 -18.24 2.49 0.61
C GLY A 208 -16.69 2.48 0.66
N MET A 209 -16.08 1.57 1.44
CA MET A 209 -14.62 1.53 1.61
C MET A 209 -13.84 1.40 0.30
N PRO A 210 -14.17 0.47 -0.62
CA PRO A 210 -13.46 0.32 -1.87
C PRO A 210 -13.47 1.60 -2.71
N GLY A 211 -14.63 2.28 -2.77
CA GLY A 211 -14.78 3.55 -3.50
C GLY A 211 -13.91 4.66 -2.90
N ALA A 212 -13.86 4.76 -1.58
CA ALA A 212 -13.03 5.75 -0.88
C ALA A 212 -11.53 5.53 -1.16
N ILE A 213 -11.06 4.27 -1.13
CA ILE A 213 -9.66 3.95 -1.45
C ILE A 213 -9.34 4.27 -2.91
N VAL A 214 -10.24 3.91 -3.84
CA VAL A 214 -10.06 4.22 -5.27
C VAL A 214 -9.99 5.74 -5.50
N GLN A 215 -10.81 6.51 -4.81
CA GLN A 215 -10.75 7.97 -4.90
C GLN A 215 -9.44 8.51 -4.35
N ALA A 216 -8.99 8.04 -3.19
CA ALA A 216 -7.71 8.42 -2.63
C ALA A 216 -6.51 8.07 -3.54
N ILE A 217 -6.57 6.92 -4.23
CA ILE A 217 -5.57 6.55 -5.25
C ILE A 217 -5.56 7.58 -6.39
N LYS A 218 -6.75 7.92 -6.93
CA LYS A 218 -6.86 8.89 -8.00
C LYS A 218 -6.34 10.26 -7.62
N ASP A 219 -6.64 10.71 -6.40
CA ASP A 219 -6.21 12.01 -5.91
C ASP A 219 -4.69 12.07 -5.68
N ARG A 220 -4.13 11.07 -5.01
CA ARG A 220 -2.70 11.05 -4.67
C ARG A 220 -1.77 10.73 -5.84
N PHE A 221 -2.25 9.97 -6.81
CA PHE A 221 -1.49 9.57 -8.01
C PHE A 221 -1.95 10.32 -9.28
N ALA A 222 -2.70 11.42 -9.17
CA ALA A 222 -3.23 12.17 -10.31
C ALA A 222 -2.15 12.51 -11.35
N SER A 223 -0.99 12.98 -10.90
CA SER A 223 0.14 13.33 -11.79
C SER A 223 0.79 12.13 -12.49
N VAL A 224 0.57 10.91 -11.99
CA VAL A 224 1.18 9.68 -12.52
C VAL A 224 0.22 8.95 -13.45
N LEU A 225 -1.09 8.94 -13.13
CA LEU A 225 -2.09 8.13 -13.84
C LEU A 225 -2.19 8.47 -15.35
N ASP A 226 -1.96 9.74 -15.70
CA ASP A 226 -2.01 10.23 -17.09
C ASP A 226 -0.62 10.69 -17.62
N SER A 227 0.45 10.40 -16.85
CA SER A 227 1.81 10.73 -17.24
C SER A 227 2.24 9.92 -18.47
N LYS A 228 2.71 10.60 -19.51
CA LYS A 228 3.27 9.97 -20.72
C LYS A 228 4.41 9.01 -20.34
N ASP A 229 5.30 9.45 -19.47
CA ASP A 229 6.47 8.65 -19.06
C ASP A 229 6.06 7.38 -18.31
N ALA A 230 5.06 7.47 -17.42
CA ALA A 230 4.53 6.31 -16.71
C ALA A 230 3.83 5.33 -17.66
N LEU A 231 3.04 5.85 -18.61
CA LEU A 231 2.37 5.05 -19.64
C LEU A 231 3.38 4.33 -20.54
N MET A 232 4.40 5.03 -20.99
CA MET A 232 5.47 4.47 -21.82
C MET A 232 6.29 3.42 -21.04
N ALA A 233 6.67 3.74 -19.80
CA ALA A 233 7.38 2.78 -18.95
C ALA A 233 6.59 1.48 -18.74
N ALA A 234 5.28 1.57 -18.51
CA ALA A 234 4.42 0.40 -18.34
C ALA A 234 4.21 -0.37 -19.65
N ALA A 235 4.01 0.34 -20.79
CA ALA A 235 3.78 -0.26 -22.10
C ALA A 235 4.99 -1.01 -22.64
N THR A 236 6.20 -0.52 -22.36
CA THR A 236 7.46 -1.14 -22.80
C THR A 236 7.91 -2.30 -21.93
N MET A 237 7.33 -2.50 -20.74
CA MET A 237 7.63 -3.66 -19.92
C MET A 237 7.10 -4.96 -20.55
N PRO A 238 7.96 -5.94 -20.85
CA PRO A 238 7.55 -7.21 -21.50
C PRO A 238 6.52 -7.99 -20.68
N LYS A 239 6.58 -7.90 -19.34
CA LYS A 239 5.68 -8.56 -18.40
C LYS A 239 4.23 -8.09 -18.54
N PHE A 240 4.01 -6.80 -18.78
CA PHE A 240 2.68 -6.20 -18.78
C PHE A 240 2.18 -5.89 -20.18
N LYS A 241 3.03 -5.29 -21.02
CA LYS A 241 2.64 -4.77 -22.34
C LYS A 241 1.43 -3.82 -22.16
N LEU A 242 0.32 -4.10 -22.85
CA LEU A 242 -0.94 -3.32 -22.74
C LEU A 242 -2.08 -4.12 -22.07
N ARG A 243 -1.81 -5.27 -21.46
CA ARG A 243 -2.85 -6.15 -20.90
C ARG A 243 -3.54 -5.58 -19.65
N TRP A 244 -2.90 -4.64 -18.98
CA TRP A 244 -3.42 -3.98 -17.80
C TRP A 244 -4.46 -2.91 -18.11
N LEU A 245 -4.50 -2.38 -19.35
CA LEU A 245 -5.49 -1.45 -19.84
C LEU A 245 -6.75 -2.20 -20.28
N ARG A 246 -7.83 -2.06 -19.53
CA ARG A 246 -9.12 -2.69 -19.85
C ARG A 246 -9.91 -1.87 -20.86
N ASP A 247 -9.82 -0.55 -20.80
CA ASP A 247 -10.44 0.37 -21.76
C ASP A 247 -9.71 0.27 -23.10
N GLU A 248 -10.46 -0.09 -24.15
CA GLU A 248 -9.93 -0.29 -25.49
C GLU A 248 -9.45 1.01 -26.12
N LYS A 249 -10.18 2.10 -25.92
CA LYS A 249 -9.81 3.43 -26.45
C LYS A 249 -8.50 3.91 -25.82
N ARG A 250 -8.36 3.74 -24.50
CA ARG A 250 -7.12 4.10 -23.79
C ARG A 250 -5.95 3.21 -24.21
N ARG A 251 -6.21 1.94 -24.48
CA ARG A 251 -5.20 0.98 -25.01
C ARG A 251 -4.70 1.41 -26.38
N ASP A 252 -5.61 1.77 -27.30
CA ASP A 252 -5.25 2.22 -28.64
C ASP A 252 -4.52 3.57 -28.63
N ALA A 253 -4.90 4.48 -27.75
CA ALA A 253 -4.20 5.74 -27.55
C ALA A 253 -2.75 5.52 -27.09
N VAL A 254 -2.52 4.64 -26.10
CA VAL A 254 -1.17 4.31 -25.62
C VAL A 254 -0.37 3.58 -26.72
N LYS A 255 -0.99 2.69 -27.48
CA LYS A 255 -0.34 2.03 -28.61
C LYS A 255 0.10 3.04 -29.68
N THR A 256 -0.77 3.98 -30.04
CA THR A 256 -0.44 5.04 -31.01
C THR A 256 0.70 5.92 -30.49
N MET A 257 0.68 6.30 -29.22
CA MET A 257 1.75 7.04 -28.55
C MET A 257 3.09 6.28 -28.63
N LEU A 258 3.10 4.99 -28.32
CA LEU A 258 4.29 4.14 -28.37
C LEU A 258 4.86 4.09 -29.81
N ILE A 259 4.00 3.88 -30.82
CA ILE A 259 4.42 3.86 -32.23
C ILE A 259 5.04 5.20 -32.65
N SER A 260 4.44 6.32 -32.22
CA SER A 260 4.96 7.67 -32.50
C SER A 260 6.35 7.88 -31.90
N GLU A 261 6.55 7.48 -30.64
CA GLU A 261 7.84 7.58 -29.97
C GLU A 261 8.92 6.71 -30.64
N CYS A 262 8.55 5.49 -31.04
CA CYS A 262 9.47 4.62 -31.75
C CYS A 262 9.90 5.24 -33.11
N ARG A 263 8.93 5.82 -33.86
CA ARG A 263 9.23 6.46 -35.14
C ARG A 263 10.12 7.68 -34.99
N ALA A 264 9.88 8.51 -33.99
CA ALA A 264 10.67 9.71 -33.70
C ALA A 264 12.14 9.39 -33.34
N ARG A 265 12.44 8.17 -32.92
CA ARG A 265 13.79 7.74 -32.53
C ARG A 265 14.52 6.93 -33.61
N ILE A 266 13.86 6.59 -34.71
CA ILE A 266 14.54 5.99 -35.85
C ILE A 266 15.28 7.13 -36.58
N PRO A 267 16.63 7.08 -36.68
CA PRO A 267 17.36 8.05 -37.48
C PRO A 267 16.84 7.96 -38.91
N GLU A 268 16.56 9.10 -39.55
CA GLU A 268 16.40 9.14 -40.99
C GLU A 268 17.73 8.75 -41.61
N GLU A 269 17.91 7.48 -41.97
CA GLU A 269 19.01 7.12 -42.87
C GLU A 269 18.82 7.93 -44.15
N PRO A 270 19.78 8.75 -44.56
CA PRO A 270 19.75 9.36 -45.87
C PRO A 270 19.69 8.25 -46.89
N LEU A 271 18.57 8.14 -47.58
CA LEU A 271 18.43 7.30 -48.77
C LEU A 271 19.56 7.68 -49.74
N MET A 272 20.72 7.02 -49.61
CA MET A 272 21.70 7.00 -50.69
C MET A 272 20.99 6.34 -51.88
N ARG A 273 20.52 7.19 -52.78
CA ARG A 273 20.21 6.76 -54.15
C ARG A 273 21.50 6.19 -54.70
N GLN A 274 21.70 4.92 -54.64
CA GLN A 274 22.64 4.21 -55.51
C GLN A 274 22.11 4.41 -56.91
N ALA A 275 22.72 5.38 -57.59
CA ALA A 275 22.62 5.47 -59.04
C ALA A 275 23.20 4.16 -59.56
N VAL A 276 22.32 3.33 -60.08
CA VAL A 276 22.72 2.15 -60.88
C VAL A 276 23.38 2.71 -62.13
N GLN A 277 24.71 2.77 -62.11
CA GLN A 277 25.47 2.94 -63.34
C GLN A 277 25.43 1.59 -64.04
N SER A 278 24.68 1.56 -65.14
CA SER A 278 24.69 0.50 -66.10
C SER A 278 26.14 0.37 -66.70
N PRO A 279 26.76 -0.76 -66.69
CA PRO A 279 28.02 -0.92 -67.38
C PRO A 279 27.79 -0.88 -68.90
N ALA A 280 28.49 0.09 -69.54
CA ALA A 280 28.52 0.17 -70.99
C ALA A 280 29.14 -1.13 -71.57
N THR A 281 28.43 -1.73 -72.49
CA THR A 281 28.90 -2.76 -73.38
C THR A 281 30.06 -2.24 -74.23
N SER A 282 31.25 -2.77 -73.98
CA SER A 282 32.35 -2.72 -74.97
C SER A 282 32.52 -4.12 -75.55
N SER A 283 32.09 -4.24 -76.76
CA SER A 283 32.48 -5.32 -77.70
C SER A 283 33.99 -5.23 -77.94
N HIS A 284 34.73 -6.26 -77.71
CA HIS A 284 35.93 -6.56 -78.49
C HIS A 284 36.06 -8.04 -78.71
N ASN A 285 36.08 -8.33 -79.99
CA ASN A 285 36.44 -9.57 -80.61
C ASN A 285 37.85 -10.01 -80.25
N ASP A 286 38.03 -11.28 -80.48
CA ASP A 286 39.12 -12.01 -81.05
C ASP A 286 40.00 -12.87 -80.13
N PHE A 287 40.08 -14.04 -80.63
CA PHE A 287 41.16 -15.03 -80.89
C PHE A 287 41.32 -16.22 -79.92
N PHE A 288 41.16 -17.36 -80.63
CA PHE A 288 41.48 -18.75 -80.37
C PHE A 288 40.60 -19.59 -79.52
#